data_2ff906328d6caae5bcf209fbc6769ee1
#
_entry.id   2ff906328d6caae5bcf209fbc6769ee1
#
_cell.length_a   1.000
_cell.length_b   1.000
_cell.length_c   1.000
_cell.angle_alpha   90.00
_cell.angle_beta   90.00
_cell.angle_gamma   90.00
#
_symmetry.space_group_name_H-M   'P 1'
#
loop_
_entity.id
_entity.type
_entity.pdbx_description
1 polymer ?
#
loop_
_entity_poly.entity_id
_entity_poly.type
_entity_poly.pdbx_seq_one_letter_code
_entity_poly.pdbx_strand_id
1 'polypeptide(L)'
;KVYGCPAEEGGSGKVFLVRAGLLNDLDAVIHWHPDVVNAVGTSVALANKSAKFKFYGVASHASMSPDQGRSALDGVEAMNNMVNMMREHIPQETRIHYVITNGGKAPNVVPDFAEVYYYVRHPKRKEVVEIFDRVVKAAEGAALGTGTTMKYDIIGGTHDLLINKTLAEVMQGNLEKVGGVTYTEEEKAFAKKIQPTFNGAPIAMETVATIKPLSYEMGGGNTGSTDV
;
A
#
# COMPACT_ATOMS: atom_id res chain seq x y z
N LYS A 1 3.49 -13.99 23.68
CA LYS A 1 3.86 -14.73 22.44
C LYS A 1 4.56 -13.77 21.48
N VAL A 2 5.50 -14.28 20.67
CA VAL A 2 6.17 -13.53 19.59
C VAL A 2 5.81 -14.22 18.28
N TYR A 3 5.41 -13.44 17.28
CA TYR A 3 5.06 -13.92 15.95
C TYR A 3 6.02 -13.33 14.90
N GLY A 4 6.63 -14.17 14.08
CA GLY A 4 7.30 -13.74 12.87
C GLY A 4 6.25 -13.40 11.80
N CYS A 5 6.34 -12.20 11.23
CA CYS A 5 5.34 -11.67 10.30
C CYS A 5 5.99 -11.42 8.92
N PRO A 6 6.11 -12.47 8.08
CA PRO A 6 6.73 -12.33 6.76
C PRO A 6 5.82 -11.59 5.79
N ALA A 7 6.41 -11.07 4.72
CA ALA A 7 5.71 -10.47 3.57
C ALA A 7 4.82 -9.25 3.92
N GLU A 8 5.24 -8.42 4.88
CA GLU A 8 4.54 -7.17 5.22
C GLU A 8 4.47 -6.22 4.01
N GLU A 9 5.56 -6.08 3.27
CA GLU A 9 5.74 -5.14 2.16
C GLU A 9 4.89 -5.43 0.89
N GLY A 10 4.02 -6.40 0.92
CA GLY A 10 3.16 -6.64 -0.25
C GLY A 10 2.36 -7.93 -0.22
N GLY A 11 2.65 -8.82 0.72
CA GLY A 11 1.95 -10.10 0.86
C GLY A 11 0.93 -10.14 1.98
N SER A 12 0.89 -9.12 2.86
CA SER A 12 -0.02 -9.02 4.01
C SER A 12 -0.01 -10.28 4.88
N GLY A 13 1.19 -10.72 5.32
CA GLY A 13 1.39 -11.98 6.04
C GLY A 13 0.57 -12.10 7.32
N LYS A 14 0.36 -10.99 8.06
CA LYS A 14 -0.47 -10.98 9.28
C LYS A 14 -1.94 -11.28 9.00
N VAL A 15 -2.46 -10.92 7.82
CA VAL A 15 -3.82 -11.28 7.41
C VAL A 15 -3.99 -12.81 7.36
N PHE A 16 -2.96 -13.54 6.93
CA PHE A 16 -2.99 -15.02 6.95
C PHE A 16 -2.92 -15.57 8.36
N LEU A 17 -2.17 -14.94 9.28
CA LEU A 17 -2.16 -15.33 10.71
C LEU A 17 -3.55 -15.16 11.33
N VAL A 18 -4.23 -14.05 11.06
CA VAL A 18 -5.60 -13.81 11.52
C VAL A 18 -6.56 -14.85 10.96
N ARG A 19 -6.51 -15.11 9.65
CA ARG A 19 -7.35 -16.14 9.00
C ARG A 19 -7.13 -17.54 9.56
N ALA A 20 -5.91 -17.86 9.94
CA ALA A 20 -5.57 -19.15 10.57
C ALA A 20 -5.96 -19.21 12.05
N GLY A 21 -6.52 -18.14 12.63
CA GLY A 21 -6.94 -18.09 14.03
C GLY A 21 -5.78 -18.02 15.04
N LEU A 22 -4.55 -17.77 14.58
CA LEU A 22 -3.37 -17.79 15.44
C LEU A 22 -3.33 -16.63 16.46
N LEU A 23 -4.14 -15.61 16.25
CA LEU A 23 -4.22 -14.43 17.11
C LEU A 23 -5.49 -14.40 17.97
N ASN A 24 -6.37 -15.40 17.89
CA ASN A 24 -7.68 -15.41 18.57
C ASN A 24 -7.60 -15.45 20.10
N ASP A 25 -6.49 -15.88 20.67
CA ASP A 25 -6.25 -15.98 22.11
C ASP A 25 -5.44 -14.81 22.68
N LEU A 26 -5.30 -13.72 21.94
CA LEU A 26 -4.59 -12.53 22.35
C LEU A 26 -5.53 -11.43 22.82
N ASP A 27 -5.23 -10.83 23.97
CA ASP A 27 -5.95 -9.69 24.51
C ASP A 27 -5.51 -8.37 23.87
N ALA A 28 -4.24 -8.30 23.44
CA ALA A 28 -3.64 -7.13 22.82
C ALA A 28 -2.50 -7.52 21.88
N VAL A 29 -2.28 -6.73 20.86
CA VAL A 29 -1.16 -6.87 19.93
C VAL A 29 -0.34 -5.59 19.94
N ILE A 30 0.98 -5.73 20.04
CA ILE A 30 1.95 -4.64 19.95
C ILE A 30 2.89 -4.99 18.81
N HIS A 31 3.15 -4.02 17.96
CA HIS A 31 4.12 -4.15 16.87
C HIS A 31 5.07 -2.95 16.85
N TRP A 32 6.11 -3.04 16.07
CA TRP A 32 7.04 -1.94 15.85
C TRP A 32 7.32 -1.76 14.35
N HIS A 33 7.71 -0.57 13.96
CA HIS A 33 8.15 -0.23 12.63
C HIS A 33 9.46 0.56 12.73
N PRO A 34 10.50 0.24 11.93
CA PRO A 34 11.74 1.02 11.93
C PRO A 34 11.46 2.44 11.47
N ASP A 35 12.02 3.40 12.21
CA ASP A 35 11.91 4.83 11.91
C ASP A 35 13.19 5.54 12.40
N VAL A 36 13.28 6.84 12.10
CA VAL A 36 14.37 7.73 12.51
C VAL A 36 14.16 8.31 13.91
N VAL A 37 13.11 7.91 14.61
CA VAL A 37 12.79 8.36 15.97
C VAL A 37 12.33 7.18 16.83
N ASN A 38 12.60 7.25 18.14
CA ASN A 38 11.99 6.36 19.11
C ASN A 38 10.71 7.02 19.63
N ALA A 39 9.56 6.56 19.19
CA ALA A 39 8.27 7.11 19.56
C ALA A 39 7.21 6.03 19.61
N VAL A 40 6.15 6.25 20.38
CA VAL A 40 4.93 5.45 20.28
C VAL A 40 4.09 6.00 19.12
N GLY A 41 3.77 5.15 18.15
CA GLY A 41 2.94 5.51 17.01
C GLY A 41 1.48 5.73 17.42
N THR A 42 0.99 6.94 17.23
CA THR A 42 -0.38 7.36 17.54
C THR A 42 -1.11 7.87 16.31
N SER A 43 -0.51 7.72 15.14
CA SER A 43 -1.11 8.07 13.85
C SER A 43 -1.80 6.86 13.22
N VAL A 44 -2.86 7.12 12.47
CA VAL A 44 -3.59 6.09 11.72
C VAL A 44 -2.75 5.63 10.53
N ALA A 45 -2.58 4.32 10.38
CA ALA A 45 -2.13 3.74 9.12
C ALA A 45 -3.32 3.58 8.17
N LEU A 46 -3.11 3.80 6.88
CA LEU A 46 -4.20 3.76 5.90
C LEU A 46 -4.71 2.33 5.67
N ALA A 47 -6.02 2.16 5.64
CA ALA A 47 -6.62 0.98 5.04
C ALA A 47 -6.24 0.92 3.56
N ASN A 48 -6.09 -0.28 3.02
CA ASN A 48 -5.87 -0.48 1.60
C ASN A 48 -6.64 -1.67 1.04
N LYS A 49 -6.82 -1.67 -0.28
CA LYS A 49 -7.26 -2.82 -1.07
C LYS A 49 -6.55 -2.79 -2.40
N SER A 50 -6.01 -3.92 -2.81
CA SER A 50 -5.23 -4.02 -4.03
C SER A 50 -5.65 -5.21 -4.89
N ALA A 51 -5.61 -5.01 -6.22
CA ALA A 51 -5.96 -6.05 -7.17
C ALA A 51 -5.22 -5.89 -8.50
N LYS A 52 -5.02 -7.01 -9.16
CA LYS A 52 -4.58 -7.07 -10.54
C LYS A 52 -5.78 -7.25 -11.45
N PHE A 53 -6.01 -6.28 -12.33
CA PHE A 53 -7.03 -6.33 -13.35
C PHE A 53 -6.43 -6.86 -14.64
N LYS A 54 -7.00 -7.93 -15.16
CA LYS A 54 -6.53 -8.67 -16.33
C LYS A 54 -7.54 -8.53 -17.45
N PHE A 55 -7.12 -7.94 -18.55
CA PHE A 55 -7.92 -7.81 -19.75
C PHE A 55 -7.52 -8.84 -20.78
N TYR A 56 -8.51 -9.41 -21.44
CA TYR A 56 -8.35 -10.41 -22.49
C TYR A 56 -9.03 -9.91 -23.76
N GLY A 57 -8.26 -9.86 -24.82
CA GLY A 57 -8.67 -9.39 -26.13
C GLY A 57 -8.51 -10.44 -27.20
N VAL A 58 -8.35 -9.99 -28.44
CA VAL A 58 -8.11 -10.83 -29.63
C VAL A 58 -6.90 -10.31 -30.37
N ALA A 59 -5.88 -11.14 -30.52
CA ALA A 59 -4.68 -10.79 -31.27
C ALA A 59 -4.97 -10.69 -32.79
N SER A 60 -4.34 -9.74 -33.43
CA SER A 60 -4.29 -9.62 -34.89
C SER A 60 -3.03 -8.87 -35.32
N HIS A 61 -2.75 -8.89 -36.62
CA HIS A 61 -1.68 -8.08 -37.16
C HIS A 61 -2.13 -6.61 -37.24
N ALA A 62 -1.48 -5.73 -36.47
CA ALA A 62 -1.97 -4.36 -36.27
C ALA A 62 -2.06 -3.49 -37.55
N SER A 63 -1.31 -3.81 -38.62
CA SER A 63 -1.38 -3.08 -39.88
C SER A 63 -2.13 -3.83 -41.00
N MET A 64 -2.18 -5.16 -40.95
CA MET A 64 -2.80 -5.93 -42.05
C MET A 64 -4.28 -6.26 -41.79
N SER A 65 -4.64 -6.50 -40.56
CA SER A 65 -6.02 -6.88 -40.16
C SER A 65 -6.38 -6.34 -38.77
N PRO A 66 -6.26 -5.00 -38.54
CA PRO A 66 -6.54 -4.41 -37.23
C PRO A 66 -8.00 -4.56 -36.80
N ASP A 67 -8.91 -4.58 -37.77
CA ASP A 67 -10.37 -4.78 -37.58
C ASP A 67 -10.75 -6.13 -36.93
N GLN A 68 -9.91 -7.13 -37.08
CA GLN A 68 -10.09 -8.45 -36.47
C GLN A 68 -9.60 -8.54 -35.03
N GLY A 69 -8.80 -7.56 -34.57
CA GLY A 69 -8.28 -7.49 -33.21
C GLY A 69 -9.23 -6.83 -32.23
N ARG A 70 -8.99 -7.12 -30.94
CA ARG A 70 -9.52 -6.39 -29.78
C ARG A 70 -8.39 -6.23 -28.79
N SER A 71 -7.91 -4.99 -28.61
CA SER A 71 -6.73 -4.73 -27.80
C SER A 71 -7.06 -4.80 -26.32
N ALA A 72 -6.46 -5.75 -25.63
CA ALA A 72 -6.51 -5.81 -24.16
C ALA A 72 -5.85 -4.58 -23.51
N LEU A 73 -4.83 -4.00 -24.16
CA LEU A 73 -4.19 -2.77 -23.69
C LEU A 73 -5.17 -1.58 -23.74
N ASP A 74 -5.99 -1.46 -24.78
CA ASP A 74 -7.02 -0.41 -24.85
C ASP A 74 -8.01 -0.53 -23.68
N GLY A 75 -8.34 -1.76 -23.27
CA GLY A 75 -9.14 -2.01 -22.07
C GLY A 75 -8.47 -1.47 -20.80
N VAL A 76 -7.17 -1.69 -20.62
CA VAL A 76 -6.38 -1.15 -19.50
C VAL A 76 -6.34 0.38 -19.56
N GLU A 77 -6.06 0.97 -20.73
CA GLU A 77 -5.97 2.42 -20.90
C GLU A 77 -7.32 3.10 -20.66
N ALA A 78 -8.41 2.54 -21.18
CA ALA A 78 -9.77 3.02 -20.94
C ALA A 78 -10.12 2.99 -19.44
N MET A 79 -9.81 1.88 -18.74
CA MET A 79 -9.96 1.77 -17.29
C MET A 79 -9.16 2.85 -16.57
N ASN A 80 -7.89 3.02 -16.91
CA ASN A 80 -7.01 4.01 -16.27
C ASN A 80 -7.55 5.44 -16.47
N ASN A 81 -8.06 5.76 -17.65
CA ASN A 81 -8.68 7.06 -17.92
C ASN A 81 -9.94 7.28 -17.07
N MET A 82 -10.85 6.29 -16.99
CA MET A 82 -12.05 6.37 -16.15
C MET A 82 -11.72 6.54 -14.68
N VAL A 83 -10.73 5.80 -14.17
CA VAL A 83 -10.26 5.94 -12.79
C VAL A 83 -9.62 7.30 -12.53
N ASN A 84 -8.87 7.85 -13.49
CA ASN A 84 -8.28 9.18 -13.36
C ASN A 84 -9.36 10.27 -13.31
N MET A 85 -10.41 10.19 -14.13
CA MET A 85 -11.55 11.09 -14.03
C MET A 85 -12.28 10.98 -12.69
N MET A 86 -12.38 9.78 -12.12
CA MET A 86 -13.01 9.54 -10.82
C MET A 86 -12.32 10.27 -9.67
N ARG A 87 -11.03 10.61 -9.78
CA ARG A 87 -10.23 11.26 -8.72
C ARG A 87 -10.81 12.59 -8.25
N GLU A 88 -11.50 13.33 -9.14
CA GLU A 88 -12.19 14.58 -8.79
C GLU A 88 -13.44 14.36 -7.91
N HIS A 89 -13.90 13.11 -7.78
CA HIS A 89 -15.19 12.77 -7.18
C HIS A 89 -15.05 11.73 -6.06
N ILE A 90 -13.93 11.76 -5.34
CA ILE A 90 -13.62 10.91 -4.17
C ILE A 90 -13.06 11.78 -3.04
N PRO A 91 -13.11 11.33 -1.76
CA PRO A 91 -12.52 12.07 -0.64
C PRO A 91 -11.05 12.40 -0.87
N GLN A 92 -10.63 13.59 -0.46
CA GLN A 92 -9.28 14.13 -0.70
C GLN A 92 -8.18 13.25 -0.08
N GLU A 93 -8.45 12.58 1.01
CA GLU A 93 -7.51 11.69 1.70
C GLU A 93 -7.24 10.39 0.93
N THR A 94 -8.05 10.10 -0.09
CA THR A 94 -7.89 8.89 -0.91
C THR A 94 -6.63 8.95 -1.74
N ARG A 95 -5.96 7.79 -1.86
CA ARG A 95 -4.86 7.59 -2.80
C ARG A 95 -5.17 6.37 -3.67
N ILE A 96 -5.05 6.55 -4.98
CA ILE A 96 -5.17 5.47 -5.95
C ILE A 96 -3.88 5.44 -6.76
N HIS A 97 -3.20 4.31 -6.75
CA HIS A 97 -1.96 4.11 -7.49
C HIS A 97 -2.14 2.94 -8.45
N TYR A 98 -1.47 2.97 -9.58
CA TYR A 98 -1.43 1.80 -10.46
C TYR A 98 -0.12 1.72 -11.24
N VAL A 99 0.15 0.53 -11.72
CA VAL A 99 1.20 0.25 -12.68
C VAL A 99 0.70 -0.77 -13.69
N ILE A 100 0.98 -0.55 -14.98
CA ILE A 100 0.73 -1.56 -16.02
C ILE A 100 1.85 -2.58 -15.91
N THR A 101 1.49 -3.81 -15.54
CA THR A 101 2.42 -4.93 -15.36
C THR A 101 2.61 -5.75 -16.62
N ASN A 102 1.65 -5.65 -17.56
CA ASN A 102 1.75 -6.20 -18.90
C ASN A 102 0.94 -5.34 -19.87
N GLY A 103 1.57 -4.86 -20.92
CA GLY A 103 0.95 -4.02 -21.97
C GLY A 103 1.03 -4.63 -23.38
N GLY A 104 1.40 -5.92 -23.50
CA GLY A 104 1.64 -6.57 -24.79
C GLY A 104 3.13 -6.81 -25.06
N LYS A 105 3.46 -7.27 -26.25
CA LYS A 105 4.82 -7.74 -26.62
C LYS A 105 5.48 -6.95 -27.74
N ALA A 106 4.73 -6.58 -28.76
CA ALA A 106 5.26 -5.91 -29.96
C ALA A 106 4.22 -4.96 -30.55
N PRO A 107 4.63 -3.79 -31.11
CA PRO A 107 3.67 -2.77 -31.59
C PRO A 107 2.90 -3.21 -32.84
N ASN A 108 3.38 -4.18 -33.59
CA ASN A 108 2.71 -4.72 -34.78
C ASN A 108 1.73 -5.88 -34.47
N VAL A 109 1.53 -6.19 -33.19
CA VAL A 109 0.60 -7.23 -32.74
C VAL A 109 -0.40 -6.59 -31.77
N VAL A 110 -1.70 -6.64 -32.09
CA VAL A 110 -2.77 -6.22 -31.18
C VAL A 110 -2.72 -7.11 -29.93
N PRO A 111 -2.56 -6.52 -28.71
CA PRO A 111 -2.41 -7.31 -27.49
C PRO A 111 -3.68 -8.11 -27.15
N ASP A 112 -3.56 -9.41 -27.00
CA ASP A 112 -4.62 -10.31 -26.53
C ASP A 112 -4.69 -10.42 -25.01
N PHE A 113 -3.67 -9.93 -24.31
CA PHE A 113 -3.59 -9.87 -22.85
C PHE A 113 -2.89 -8.59 -22.38
N ALA A 114 -3.49 -7.96 -21.38
CA ALA A 114 -2.86 -6.87 -20.63
C ALA A 114 -3.26 -6.94 -19.15
N GLU A 115 -2.39 -6.45 -18.28
CA GLU A 115 -2.61 -6.46 -16.83
C GLU A 115 -2.20 -5.11 -16.24
N VAL A 116 -3.04 -4.60 -15.33
CA VAL A 116 -2.75 -3.42 -14.52
C VAL A 116 -2.97 -3.74 -13.04
N TYR A 117 -2.04 -3.31 -12.19
CA TYR A 117 -2.08 -3.53 -10.76
C TYR A 117 -2.44 -2.23 -10.04
N TYR A 118 -3.52 -2.26 -9.26
CA TYR A 118 -4.08 -1.12 -8.53
C TYR A 118 -3.97 -1.26 -7.03
N TYR A 119 -3.70 -0.12 -6.36
CA TYR A 119 -3.89 0.11 -4.93
C TYR A 119 -4.91 1.22 -4.71
N VAL A 120 -5.85 1.00 -3.78
CA VAL A 120 -6.76 2.02 -3.25
C VAL A 120 -6.50 2.14 -1.76
N ARG A 121 -6.25 3.36 -1.28
CA ARG A 121 -5.93 3.67 0.13
C ARG A 121 -6.80 4.82 0.63
N HIS A 122 -7.23 4.72 1.89
CA HIS A 122 -7.93 5.79 2.62
C HIS A 122 -7.79 5.57 4.13
N PRO A 123 -7.86 6.64 4.99
CA PRO A 123 -7.85 6.48 6.46
C PRO A 123 -8.98 5.64 7.03
N LYS A 124 -10.05 5.40 6.28
CA LYS A 124 -11.22 4.61 6.69
C LYS A 124 -11.45 3.45 5.70
N ARG A 125 -11.50 2.23 6.22
CA ARG A 125 -11.76 1.03 5.41
C ARG A 125 -13.06 1.11 4.60
N LYS A 126 -14.12 1.68 5.17
CA LYS A 126 -15.41 1.82 4.47
C LYS A 126 -15.23 2.52 3.12
N GLU A 127 -14.54 3.65 3.11
CA GLU A 127 -14.25 4.42 1.91
C GLU A 127 -13.41 3.62 0.90
N VAL A 128 -12.41 2.85 1.39
CA VAL A 128 -11.61 1.97 0.52
C VAL A 128 -12.50 0.97 -0.23
N VAL A 129 -13.45 0.35 0.46
CA VAL A 129 -14.35 -0.64 -0.16
C VAL A 129 -15.24 0.02 -1.22
N GLU A 130 -15.89 1.13 -0.88
CA GLU A 130 -16.79 1.85 -1.79
C GLU A 130 -16.05 2.38 -3.04
N ILE A 131 -14.84 2.93 -2.86
CA ILE A 131 -14.03 3.44 -3.96
C ILE A 131 -13.50 2.28 -4.82
N PHE A 132 -13.07 1.18 -4.19
CA PHE A 132 -12.61 0.01 -4.92
C PHE A 132 -13.72 -0.59 -5.80
N ASP A 133 -14.95 -0.64 -5.32
CA ASP A 133 -16.10 -1.10 -6.11
C ASP A 133 -16.36 -0.19 -7.33
N ARG A 134 -16.09 1.12 -7.23
CA ARG A 134 -16.11 2.04 -8.37
C ARG A 134 -14.97 1.78 -9.35
N VAL A 135 -13.77 1.41 -8.86
CA VAL A 135 -12.65 0.99 -9.74
C VAL A 135 -13.01 -0.27 -10.51
N VAL A 136 -13.67 -1.24 -9.86
CA VAL A 136 -14.17 -2.46 -10.54
C VAL A 136 -15.18 -2.10 -11.64
N LYS A 137 -16.14 -1.20 -11.36
CA LYS A 137 -17.11 -0.74 -12.37
C LYS A 137 -16.45 -0.02 -13.55
N ALA A 138 -15.38 0.73 -13.30
CA ALA A 138 -14.59 1.35 -14.37
C ALA A 138 -13.92 0.28 -15.25
N ALA A 139 -13.40 -0.79 -14.66
CA ALA A 139 -12.83 -1.91 -15.40
C ALA A 139 -13.86 -2.67 -16.23
N GLU A 140 -15.05 -2.91 -15.66
CA GLU A 140 -16.18 -3.54 -16.36
C GLU A 140 -16.66 -2.69 -17.55
N GLY A 141 -16.82 -1.37 -17.35
CA GLY A 141 -17.18 -0.42 -18.39
C GLY A 141 -16.12 -0.33 -19.49
N ALA A 142 -14.85 -0.35 -19.13
CA ALA A 142 -13.73 -0.36 -20.07
C ALA A 142 -13.74 -1.64 -20.93
N ALA A 143 -13.93 -2.80 -20.32
CA ALA A 143 -14.00 -4.07 -21.03
C ALA A 143 -15.18 -4.09 -22.02
N LEU A 144 -16.34 -3.63 -21.59
CA LEU A 144 -17.53 -3.53 -22.44
C LEU A 144 -17.28 -2.60 -23.65
N GLY A 145 -16.72 -1.40 -23.40
CA GLY A 145 -16.50 -0.40 -24.45
C GLY A 145 -15.41 -0.77 -25.45
N THR A 146 -14.41 -1.57 -25.04
CA THR A 146 -13.31 -2.02 -25.92
C THR A 146 -13.55 -3.40 -26.56
N GLY A 147 -14.68 -4.05 -26.25
CA GLY A 147 -14.98 -5.38 -26.75
C GLY A 147 -14.03 -6.46 -26.22
N THR A 148 -13.47 -6.25 -25.03
CA THR A 148 -12.61 -7.20 -24.32
C THR A 148 -13.36 -7.88 -23.17
N THR A 149 -12.73 -8.84 -22.50
CA THR A 149 -13.22 -9.39 -21.24
C THR A 149 -12.27 -9.05 -20.11
N MET A 150 -12.80 -8.90 -18.90
CA MET A 150 -12.00 -8.54 -17.73
C MET A 150 -12.22 -9.53 -16.58
N LYS A 151 -11.13 -9.85 -15.88
CA LYS A 151 -11.14 -10.53 -14.57
C LYS A 151 -10.21 -9.77 -13.64
N TYR A 152 -10.40 -9.92 -12.34
CA TYR A 152 -9.45 -9.36 -11.37
C TYR A 152 -9.19 -10.33 -10.22
N ASP A 153 -7.97 -10.27 -9.69
CA ASP A 153 -7.55 -11.02 -8.51
C ASP A 153 -7.21 -10.04 -7.39
N ILE A 154 -7.86 -10.18 -6.24
CA ILE A 154 -7.49 -9.44 -5.03
C ILE A 154 -6.13 -9.95 -4.57
N ILE A 155 -5.17 -9.04 -4.45
CA ILE A 155 -3.80 -9.36 -4.01
C ILE A 155 -3.66 -9.13 -2.51
N GLY A 156 -4.25 -8.05 -1.97
CA GLY A 156 -4.18 -7.73 -0.56
C GLY A 156 -5.27 -6.76 -0.14
N GLY A 157 -5.43 -6.64 1.18
CA GLY A 157 -6.33 -5.68 1.78
C GLY A 157 -6.14 -5.67 3.29
N THR A 158 -5.96 -4.48 3.86
CA THR A 158 -5.75 -4.27 5.29
C THR A 158 -6.71 -3.20 5.80
N HIS A 159 -7.02 -3.28 7.09
CA HIS A 159 -7.76 -2.22 7.78
C HIS A 159 -6.86 -1.02 8.08
N ASP A 160 -7.47 0.10 8.38
CA ASP A 160 -6.85 1.20 9.11
C ASP A 160 -6.48 0.74 10.52
N LEU A 161 -5.41 1.33 11.05
CA LEU A 161 -4.92 0.99 12.39
C LEU A 161 -5.87 1.56 13.46
N LEU A 162 -6.34 0.70 14.36
CA LEU A 162 -7.12 1.10 15.52
C LEU A 162 -6.17 1.51 16.66
N ILE A 163 -6.07 2.81 16.91
CA ILE A 163 -5.22 3.34 17.98
C ILE A 163 -5.85 3.07 19.34
N ASN A 164 -5.09 2.39 20.21
CA ASN A 164 -5.46 2.14 21.60
C ASN A 164 -4.66 3.07 22.52
N LYS A 165 -5.31 4.08 23.10
CA LYS A 165 -4.67 5.10 23.95
C LYS A 165 -4.05 4.49 25.20
N THR A 166 -4.75 3.60 25.88
CA THR A 166 -4.25 2.94 27.10
C THR A 166 -2.98 2.15 26.84
N LEU A 167 -2.95 1.35 25.74
CA LEU A 167 -1.74 0.63 25.35
C LEU A 167 -0.61 1.58 24.94
N ALA A 168 -0.92 2.68 24.28
CA ALA A 168 0.06 3.69 23.91
C ALA A 168 0.71 4.34 25.14
N GLU A 169 -0.07 4.68 26.15
CA GLU A 169 0.43 5.24 27.43
C GLU A 169 1.33 4.24 28.18
N VAL A 170 0.90 2.98 28.27
CA VAL A 170 1.71 1.91 28.89
C VAL A 170 3.01 1.69 28.11
N MET A 171 2.94 1.70 26.79
CA MET A 171 4.10 1.53 25.93
C MET A 171 5.08 2.70 26.08
N GLN A 172 4.59 3.95 26.14
CA GLN A 172 5.40 5.14 26.38
C GLN A 172 6.15 5.04 27.71
N GLY A 173 5.45 4.73 28.80
CA GLY A 173 6.07 4.58 30.11
C GLY A 173 7.11 3.45 30.19
N ASN A 174 6.96 2.38 29.40
CA ASN A 174 7.98 1.33 29.30
C ASN A 174 9.16 1.76 28.44
N LEU A 175 8.90 2.45 27.33
CA LEU A 175 9.95 2.97 26.45
C LEU A 175 10.86 3.97 27.21
N GLU A 176 10.27 4.84 28.02
CA GLU A 176 11.00 5.78 28.90
C GLU A 176 11.84 5.07 29.96
N LYS A 177 11.34 3.96 30.55
CA LYS A 177 12.09 3.15 31.51
C LYS A 177 13.29 2.43 30.89
N VAL A 178 13.12 1.93 29.67
CA VAL A 178 14.21 1.26 28.92
C VAL A 178 15.26 2.28 28.48
N GLY A 179 14.82 3.48 28.12
CA GLY A 179 15.67 4.55 27.61
C GLY A 179 15.96 4.45 26.13
N GLY A 180 16.63 5.47 25.61
CA GLY A 180 17.06 5.53 24.22
C GLY A 180 18.26 4.65 23.92
N VAL A 181 18.53 4.48 22.63
CA VAL A 181 19.66 3.69 22.13
C VAL A 181 20.95 4.50 22.23
N THR A 182 22.02 3.88 22.73
CA THR A 182 23.37 4.45 22.72
C THR A 182 24.16 3.83 21.56
N TYR A 183 24.67 4.66 20.67
CA TYR A 183 25.45 4.23 19.52
C TYR A 183 26.97 4.33 19.81
N THR A 184 27.69 3.32 19.33
CA THR A 184 29.16 3.32 19.35
C THR A 184 29.72 4.33 18.34
N GLU A 185 30.98 4.68 18.44
CA GLU A 185 31.64 5.57 17.48
C GLU A 185 31.72 4.93 16.07
N GLU A 186 31.79 3.61 15.97
CA GLU A 186 31.77 2.88 14.71
C GLU A 186 30.38 2.98 14.02
N GLU A 187 29.31 2.80 14.78
CA GLU A 187 27.92 2.94 14.28
C GLU A 187 27.64 4.39 13.85
N LYS A 188 28.07 5.38 14.61
CA LYS A 188 27.98 6.80 14.23
C LYS A 188 28.76 7.11 12.96
N ALA A 189 29.98 6.55 12.82
CA ALA A 189 30.78 6.70 11.61
C ALA A 189 30.11 6.04 10.38
N PHE A 190 29.49 4.89 10.57
CA PHE A 190 28.71 4.23 9.52
C PHE A 190 27.50 5.08 9.12
N ALA A 191 26.71 5.55 10.09
CA ALA A 191 25.56 6.42 9.83
C ALA A 191 25.96 7.68 9.06
N LYS A 192 27.07 8.31 9.43
CA LYS A 192 27.62 9.48 8.72
C LYS A 192 28.00 9.19 7.27
N LYS A 193 28.41 7.96 6.95
CA LYS A 193 28.71 7.56 5.57
C LYS A 193 27.47 7.28 4.75
N ILE A 194 26.42 6.70 5.36
CA ILE A 194 25.22 6.28 4.63
C ILE A 194 24.20 7.42 4.45
N GLN A 195 24.10 8.34 5.41
CA GLN A 195 23.12 9.43 5.36
C GLN A 195 23.17 10.28 4.07
N PRO A 196 24.35 10.62 3.49
CA PRO A 196 24.40 11.36 2.24
C PRO A 196 23.81 10.63 1.02
N THR A 197 23.55 9.32 1.14
CA THR A 197 22.91 8.54 0.06
C THR A 197 21.40 8.65 0.07
N PHE A 198 20.80 9.24 1.09
CA PHE A 198 19.36 9.47 1.20
C PHE A 198 18.97 10.86 0.70
N ASN A 199 17.73 10.95 0.19
CA ASN A 199 17.13 12.23 -0.15
C ASN A 199 16.58 12.88 1.14
N GLY A 200 17.17 13.99 1.57
CA GLY A 200 16.73 14.73 2.75
C GLY A 200 17.89 15.32 3.54
N ALA A 201 17.56 16.08 4.58
CA ALA A 201 18.56 16.61 5.50
C ALA A 201 19.12 15.50 6.40
N PRO A 202 20.42 15.52 6.72
CA PRO A 202 21.01 14.59 7.69
C PRO A 202 20.31 14.67 9.05
N ILE A 203 20.10 13.51 9.67
CA ILE A 203 19.47 13.41 10.99
C ILE A 203 20.56 13.26 12.04
N ALA A 204 20.51 14.10 13.07
CA ALA A 204 21.46 14.02 14.18
C ALA A 204 21.25 12.71 14.97
N MET A 205 22.34 11.98 15.25
CA MET A 205 22.27 10.70 15.97
C MET A 205 21.73 10.85 17.39
N GLU A 206 21.91 12.01 18.00
CA GLU A 206 21.33 12.35 19.31
C GLU A 206 19.80 12.39 19.26
N THR A 207 19.24 12.86 18.16
CA THR A 207 17.78 12.88 17.94
C THR A 207 17.23 11.47 17.81
N VAL A 208 17.94 10.58 17.12
CA VAL A 208 17.56 9.16 16.97
C VAL A 208 17.64 8.42 18.30
N ALA A 209 18.58 8.82 19.18
CA ALA A 209 18.75 8.21 20.50
C ALA A 209 17.70 8.63 21.53
N THR A 210 17.01 9.78 21.33
CA THR A 210 16.01 10.30 22.26
C THR A 210 14.64 9.68 22.06
N ILE A 211 13.89 9.52 23.17
CA ILE A 211 12.48 9.10 23.14
C ILE A 211 11.60 10.34 23.01
N LYS A 212 10.75 10.35 22.01
CA LYS A 212 9.77 11.43 21.79
C LYS A 212 8.65 11.33 22.83
N PRO A 213 8.14 12.47 23.32
CA PRO A 213 6.94 12.49 24.16
C PRO A 213 5.75 11.91 23.39
N LEU A 214 4.84 11.25 24.13
CA LEU A 214 3.58 10.78 23.57
C LEU A 214 2.77 11.99 23.09
N SER A 215 2.32 11.96 21.85
CA SER A 215 1.47 12.98 21.26
C SER A 215 0.36 12.32 20.44
N TYR A 216 -0.85 12.85 20.57
CA TYR A 216 -2.01 12.47 19.77
C TYR A 216 -2.36 13.51 18.71
N GLU A 217 -1.50 14.50 18.54
CA GLU A 217 -1.67 15.46 17.46
C GLU A 217 -1.46 14.78 16.10
N MET A 218 -2.40 15.00 15.22
CA MET A 218 -2.33 14.53 13.83
C MET A 218 -1.31 15.36 13.02
N GLY A 219 -0.08 15.38 13.49
CA GLY A 219 1.04 15.97 12.75
C GLY A 219 1.53 15.00 11.71
N GLY A 220 1.20 15.23 10.45
CA GLY A 220 1.71 14.47 9.32
C GLY A 220 1.39 12.98 9.43
N GLY A 221 0.12 12.61 9.27
CA GLY A 221 -0.32 11.23 9.38
C GLY A 221 0.54 10.29 8.52
N ASN A 222 0.86 9.13 9.07
CA ASN A 222 1.49 8.07 8.30
C ASN A 222 0.62 7.76 7.08
N THR A 223 1.09 8.11 5.89
CA THR A 223 0.38 7.86 4.62
C THR A 223 0.63 6.45 4.10
N GLY A 224 1.38 5.64 4.84
CA GLY A 224 1.60 4.23 4.59
C GLY A 224 0.44 3.35 5.05
N SER A 225 0.49 2.10 4.70
CA SER A 225 -0.39 1.04 5.21
C SER A 225 0.47 -0.05 5.83
N THR A 226 -0.08 -0.76 6.80
CA THR A 226 0.55 -1.94 7.39
C THR A 226 -0.48 -3.07 7.47
N ASP A 227 -0.04 -4.31 7.53
CA ASP A 227 -0.91 -5.48 7.61
C ASP A 227 -1.26 -5.91 9.05
N VAL A 228 -1.12 -4.99 10.02
CA VAL A 228 -1.44 -5.19 11.44
C VAL A 228 -2.92 -5.12 11.71
#